data_8e277a2ce0af16f2a1a564ea95e3fbdd
#
_entry.id   8e277a2ce0af16f2a1a564ea95e3fbdd
#
_cell.length_a   1.000
_cell.length_b   1.000
_cell.length_c   1.000
_cell.angle_alpha   90.00
_cell.angle_beta   90.00
_cell.angle_gamma   90.00
#
_symmetry.space_group_name_H-M   'P 1'
#
loop_
_entity.id
_entity.type
_entity.pdbx_description
1 polymer ?
#
loop_
_entity_poly.entity_id
_entity_poly.type
_entity_poly.pdbx_seq_one_letter_code
_entity_poly.pdbx_strand_id
1 'polypeptide(L)'
;MIKGTQSAQRHSFEGVNLGGWLVLERWMTPTLFKGTDAQDEYSFMKTKIGASRIEEHRNTFIVEADWKWLADHAVAYVRLPVGYWALQDDAPYKNVTTQLDWAFAMAEKYKIHILLDLHALKGSQNGTTHSGKIGLVEWRRYEQDSLDAIKQLALRYRDSSALWGIEIINEPRIIGNYIALLRYYHDAYTVLRGVLRPGTYTVFQDGFVPLLFSGALWQRKKYPILMDTHFYLVFPKLLSKLTPEKYDRIRKVLYSGAILLTSWRQPLIVGEWSSVLPREMLHNKPKAEEYAMLGATIERQRRMYHRAIGRFYWNYKTEGLGMYNYRSLVETGTINT
;
A
#
# COMPACT_ATOMS: atom_id res chain seq x y z
N MET A 1 -16.81 -38.57 12.70
CA MET A 1 -16.43 -38.37 11.30
C MET A 1 -16.54 -36.91 11.00
N ILE A 2 -15.44 -36.17 11.10
CA ILE A 2 -15.36 -34.74 10.74
C ILE A 2 -15.16 -34.69 9.22
N LYS A 3 -16.21 -34.31 8.49
CA LYS A 3 -16.11 -34.10 7.05
C LYS A 3 -15.14 -32.96 6.81
N GLY A 4 -13.99 -33.28 6.20
CA GLY A 4 -13.02 -32.31 5.74
C GLY A 4 -13.67 -31.36 4.73
N THR A 5 -13.78 -30.11 5.11
CA THR A 5 -14.03 -29.02 4.16
C THR A 5 -12.83 -28.95 3.23
N GLN A 6 -13.05 -29.32 1.97
CA GLN A 6 -12.09 -29.05 0.90
C GLN A 6 -11.72 -27.56 0.97
N SER A 7 -10.47 -27.27 1.33
CA SER A 7 -9.89 -25.94 1.16
C SER A 7 -9.76 -25.74 -0.33
N ALA A 8 -10.70 -25.01 -0.93
CA ALA A 8 -10.46 -24.42 -2.24
C ALA A 8 -9.12 -23.70 -2.13
N GLN A 9 -8.15 -24.11 -2.91
CA GLN A 9 -6.88 -23.42 -3.05
C GLN A 9 -7.20 -21.98 -3.46
N ARG A 10 -7.17 -21.06 -2.50
CA ARG A 10 -7.32 -19.63 -2.78
C ARG A 10 -6.08 -19.22 -3.53
N HIS A 11 -6.19 -19.04 -4.84
CA HIS A 11 -5.11 -18.47 -5.61
C HIS A 11 -4.84 -17.05 -5.07
N SER A 12 -3.63 -16.85 -4.57
CA SER A 12 -3.18 -15.54 -4.14
C SER A 12 -3.04 -14.65 -5.38
N PHE A 13 -3.71 -13.49 -5.38
CA PHE A 13 -3.57 -12.53 -6.47
C PHE A 13 -2.33 -11.64 -6.27
N GLU A 14 -1.86 -11.05 -7.37
CA GLU A 14 -0.84 -10.01 -7.34
C GLU A 14 -1.41 -8.72 -7.93
N GLY A 15 -1.23 -7.64 -7.20
CA GLY A 15 -1.59 -6.29 -7.60
C GLY A 15 -0.40 -5.35 -7.47
N VAL A 16 -0.65 -4.08 -7.71
CA VAL A 16 0.36 -3.01 -7.57
C VAL A 16 -0.20 -1.84 -6.76
N ASN A 17 0.69 -1.09 -6.13
CA ASN A 17 0.35 0.20 -5.53
C ASN A 17 0.43 1.32 -6.58
N LEU A 18 -0.53 2.24 -6.59
CA LEU A 18 -0.48 3.48 -7.34
C LEU A 18 0.03 4.62 -6.44
N GLY A 19 1.12 4.37 -5.71
CA GLY A 19 1.73 5.32 -4.81
C GLY A 19 2.45 6.45 -5.52
N GLY A 20 2.69 7.56 -4.81
CA GLY A 20 3.32 8.75 -5.35
C GLY A 20 2.43 9.55 -6.30
N TRP A 21 1.17 9.18 -6.48
CA TRP A 21 0.20 9.86 -7.32
C TRP A 21 -0.68 10.85 -6.55
N LEU A 22 -1.55 10.34 -5.66
CA LEU A 22 -2.51 11.17 -4.92
C LEU A 22 -2.00 11.56 -3.52
N VAL A 23 -0.98 10.86 -3.02
CA VAL A 23 -0.14 11.22 -1.88
C VAL A 23 1.30 11.23 -2.38
N LEU A 24 2.01 12.34 -2.18
CA LEU A 24 3.35 12.52 -2.74
C LEU A 24 4.43 11.92 -1.84
N GLU A 25 5.41 11.31 -2.52
CA GLU A 25 6.69 10.93 -1.92
C GLU A 25 7.84 11.42 -2.80
N ARG A 26 8.65 12.33 -2.26
CA ARG A 26 9.73 12.99 -3.00
C ARG A 26 10.67 12.03 -3.73
N TRP A 27 10.98 10.90 -3.13
CA TRP A 27 11.91 9.93 -3.72
C TRP A 27 11.35 9.21 -4.95
N MET A 28 10.01 9.15 -5.09
CA MET A 28 9.34 8.52 -6.23
C MET A 28 9.28 9.44 -7.44
N THR A 29 9.12 10.75 -7.19
CA THR A 29 8.98 11.81 -8.21
C THR A 29 9.86 13.00 -7.88
N PRO A 30 11.21 12.84 -7.82
CA PRO A 30 12.11 13.89 -7.40
C PRO A 30 12.08 15.13 -8.29
N THR A 31 11.78 14.98 -9.59
CA THR A 31 11.69 16.10 -10.53
C THR A 31 10.55 17.05 -10.16
N LEU A 32 9.44 16.54 -9.63
CA LEU A 32 8.33 17.36 -9.14
C LEU A 32 8.79 18.37 -8.09
N PHE A 33 9.68 17.96 -7.19
CA PHE A 33 10.21 18.76 -6.08
C PHE A 33 11.42 19.62 -6.44
N LYS A 34 11.92 19.53 -7.68
CA LYS A 34 13.13 20.27 -8.11
C LYS A 34 12.96 21.77 -7.91
N GLY A 35 13.99 22.40 -7.31
CA GLY A 35 14.00 23.82 -6.97
C GLY A 35 13.25 24.17 -5.68
N THR A 36 12.94 23.17 -4.83
CA THR A 36 12.39 23.35 -3.48
C THR A 36 13.16 22.52 -2.45
N ASP A 37 13.09 22.93 -1.18
CA ASP A 37 13.61 22.17 -0.03
C ASP A 37 12.55 21.27 0.60
N ALA A 38 11.36 21.22 0.01
CA ALA A 38 10.23 20.44 0.52
C ALA A 38 10.56 18.93 0.54
N GLN A 39 10.19 18.25 1.61
CA GLN A 39 10.45 16.81 1.82
C GLN A 39 9.18 15.96 1.72
N ASP A 40 8.00 16.59 1.88
CA ASP A 40 6.68 15.97 1.90
C ASP A 40 5.65 16.84 1.18
N GLU A 41 4.45 16.33 1.00
CA GLU A 41 3.37 17.05 0.32
C GLU A 41 2.98 18.33 1.06
N TYR A 42 2.94 18.30 2.40
CA TYR A 42 2.61 19.47 3.22
C TYR A 42 3.56 20.63 2.98
N SER A 43 4.85 20.39 3.06
CA SER A 43 5.88 21.41 2.83
C SER A 43 5.93 21.84 1.35
N PHE A 44 5.71 20.89 0.42
CA PHE A 44 5.67 21.19 -1.00
C PHE A 44 4.52 22.11 -1.38
N MET A 45 3.32 21.85 -0.88
CA MET A 45 2.14 22.69 -1.13
C MET A 45 2.27 24.12 -0.59
N LYS A 46 3.15 24.36 0.36
CA LYS A 46 3.47 25.70 0.88
C LYS A 46 4.45 26.49 0.00
N THR A 47 5.07 25.85 -1.00
CA THR A 47 5.94 26.54 -1.94
C THR A 47 5.13 27.30 -3.00
N LYS A 48 5.73 28.32 -3.63
CA LYS A 48 5.07 29.11 -4.69
C LYS A 48 4.66 28.27 -5.90
N ILE A 49 5.34 27.15 -6.14
CA ILE A 49 5.13 26.29 -7.30
C ILE A 49 4.36 25.01 -6.97
N GLY A 50 4.13 24.72 -5.67
CA GLY A 50 3.56 23.45 -5.22
C GLY A 50 2.17 23.21 -5.81
N ALA A 51 1.26 24.17 -5.71
CA ALA A 51 -0.11 24.00 -6.15
C ALA A 51 -0.24 23.68 -7.66
N SER A 52 0.46 24.41 -8.52
CA SER A 52 0.40 24.18 -9.98
C SER A 52 1.06 22.86 -10.38
N ARG A 53 2.22 22.56 -9.81
CA ARG A 53 2.94 21.32 -10.14
C ARG A 53 2.23 20.05 -9.64
N ILE A 54 1.60 20.10 -8.47
CA ILE A 54 0.86 18.94 -7.95
C ILE A 54 -0.39 18.68 -8.80
N GLU A 55 -1.06 19.71 -9.27
CA GLU A 55 -2.20 19.57 -10.17
C GLU A 55 -1.80 18.94 -11.49
N GLU A 56 -0.74 19.44 -12.13
CA GLU A 56 -0.18 18.85 -13.33
C GLU A 56 0.22 17.38 -13.10
N HIS A 57 0.94 17.10 -12.02
CA HIS A 57 1.35 15.74 -11.66
C HIS A 57 0.16 14.81 -11.50
N ARG A 58 -0.86 15.19 -10.75
CA ARG A 58 -2.06 14.38 -10.53
C ARG A 58 -2.83 14.09 -11.82
N ASN A 59 -2.76 14.98 -12.79
CA ASN A 59 -3.44 14.81 -14.08
C ASN A 59 -2.60 14.02 -15.12
N THR A 60 -1.29 13.87 -14.92
CA THR A 60 -0.40 13.29 -15.93
C THR A 60 0.38 12.06 -15.46
N PHE A 61 0.51 11.84 -14.15
CA PHE A 61 1.32 10.75 -13.63
C PHE A 61 0.68 9.38 -13.88
N ILE A 62 -0.63 9.23 -13.62
CA ILE A 62 -1.39 8.04 -13.99
C ILE A 62 -2.42 8.45 -15.05
N VAL A 63 -2.34 7.81 -16.21
CA VAL A 63 -3.19 8.09 -17.38
C VAL A 63 -3.92 6.81 -17.83
N GLU A 64 -4.89 6.93 -18.74
CA GLU A 64 -5.68 5.80 -19.21
C GLU A 64 -4.81 4.67 -19.79
N ALA A 65 -3.71 5.02 -20.48
CA ALA A 65 -2.76 4.05 -21.00
C ALA A 65 -2.13 3.17 -19.90
N ASP A 66 -2.00 3.67 -18.66
CA ASP A 66 -1.52 2.89 -17.53
C ASP A 66 -2.55 1.84 -17.09
N TRP A 67 -3.83 2.22 -17.02
CA TRP A 67 -4.92 1.28 -16.71
C TRP A 67 -5.07 0.19 -17.76
N LYS A 68 -4.97 0.57 -19.04
CA LYS A 68 -4.94 -0.39 -20.13
C LYS A 68 -3.74 -1.33 -20.01
N TRP A 69 -2.55 -0.81 -19.73
CA TRP A 69 -1.34 -1.60 -19.52
C TRP A 69 -1.50 -2.61 -18.38
N LEU A 70 -2.07 -2.19 -17.24
CA LEU A 70 -2.35 -3.07 -16.10
C LEU A 70 -3.28 -4.22 -16.51
N ALA A 71 -4.35 -3.94 -17.23
CA ALA A 71 -5.29 -4.96 -17.71
C ALA A 71 -4.64 -5.93 -18.72
N ASP A 72 -3.86 -5.40 -19.67
CA ASP A 72 -3.14 -6.20 -20.68
C ASP A 72 -2.11 -7.15 -20.05
N HIS A 73 -1.60 -6.81 -18.84
CA HIS A 73 -0.65 -7.63 -18.07
C HIS A 73 -1.31 -8.39 -16.90
N ALA A 74 -2.62 -8.62 -16.97
CA ALA A 74 -3.39 -9.38 -15.98
C ALA A 74 -3.31 -8.85 -14.53
N VAL A 75 -2.97 -7.58 -14.32
CA VAL A 75 -3.01 -6.93 -13.01
C VAL A 75 -4.45 -6.51 -12.71
N ALA A 76 -5.16 -7.34 -11.96
CA ALA A 76 -6.58 -7.15 -11.67
C ALA A 76 -6.85 -6.38 -10.36
N TYR A 77 -5.84 -6.02 -9.60
CA TYR A 77 -5.96 -5.34 -8.32
C TYR A 77 -4.96 -4.20 -8.20
N VAL A 78 -5.43 -3.06 -7.71
CA VAL A 78 -4.56 -1.93 -7.33
C VAL A 78 -4.85 -1.49 -5.90
N ARG A 79 -3.82 -1.13 -5.15
CA ARG A 79 -3.94 -0.39 -3.89
C ARG A 79 -3.72 1.08 -4.21
N LEU A 80 -4.67 1.92 -3.83
CA LEU A 80 -4.71 3.34 -4.18
C LEU A 80 -4.57 4.20 -2.92
N PRO A 81 -3.36 4.68 -2.61
CA PRO A 81 -3.10 5.59 -1.50
C PRO A 81 -3.77 6.94 -1.66
N VAL A 82 -4.51 7.38 -0.61
CA VAL A 82 -5.11 8.72 -0.53
C VAL A 82 -4.88 9.34 0.85
N GLY A 83 -4.90 10.66 0.93
CA GLY A 83 -4.88 11.37 2.21
C GLY A 83 -6.27 11.61 2.76
N TYR A 84 -6.38 11.95 4.05
CA TYR A 84 -7.65 12.34 4.71
C TYR A 84 -8.33 13.53 4.01
N TRP A 85 -7.57 14.32 3.24
CA TRP A 85 -8.04 15.45 2.43
C TRP A 85 -8.62 15.03 1.06
N ALA A 86 -8.76 13.76 0.77
CA ALA A 86 -9.07 13.26 -0.57
C ALA A 86 -10.35 13.84 -1.18
N LEU A 87 -11.38 14.07 -0.37
CA LEU A 87 -12.68 14.59 -0.82
C LEU A 87 -12.95 16.04 -0.41
N GLN A 88 -12.11 16.64 0.43
CA GLN A 88 -12.27 18.00 0.91
C GLN A 88 -10.92 18.67 1.12
N ASP A 89 -10.80 19.92 0.66
CA ASP A 89 -9.59 20.72 0.93
C ASP A 89 -9.37 20.89 2.43
N ASP A 90 -8.14 20.67 2.88
CA ASP A 90 -7.65 21.02 4.21
C ASP A 90 -6.26 21.64 4.09
N ALA A 91 -6.18 22.95 4.11
CA ALA A 91 -4.97 23.69 3.80
C ALA A 91 -3.73 23.17 4.56
N PRO A 92 -2.59 22.98 3.89
CA PRO A 92 -2.29 23.37 2.52
C PRO A 92 -2.72 22.36 1.44
N TYR A 93 -3.27 21.20 1.83
CA TYR A 93 -3.65 20.15 0.89
C TYR A 93 -4.86 20.55 0.04
N LYS A 94 -4.88 20.02 -1.17
CA LYS A 94 -6.00 20.09 -2.10
C LYS A 94 -6.62 18.73 -2.28
N ASN A 95 -7.96 18.68 -2.33
CA ASN A 95 -8.66 17.43 -2.59
C ASN A 95 -8.28 16.82 -3.94
N VAL A 96 -8.56 15.56 -4.08
CA VAL A 96 -8.28 14.76 -5.29
C VAL A 96 -9.53 14.09 -5.83
N THR A 97 -10.69 14.65 -5.53
CA THR A 97 -12.00 14.08 -5.88
C THR A 97 -12.10 13.76 -7.37
N THR A 98 -11.69 14.69 -8.23
CA THR A 98 -11.74 14.51 -9.68
C THR A 98 -10.88 13.35 -10.16
N GLN A 99 -9.64 13.26 -9.68
CA GLN A 99 -8.72 12.18 -10.04
C GLN A 99 -9.18 10.84 -9.47
N LEU A 100 -9.75 10.86 -8.27
CA LEU A 100 -10.24 9.65 -7.62
C LEU A 100 -11.50 9.10 -8.31
N ASP A 101 -12.46 9.97 -8.69
CA ASP A 101 -13.63 9.58 -9.49
C ASP A 101 -13.21 9.01 -10.84
N TRP A 102 -12.25 9.65 -11.49
CA TRP A 102 -11.68 9.16 -12.74
C TRP A 102 -10.99 7.80 -12.56
N ALA A 103 -10.24 7.59 -11.47
CA ALA A 103 -9.60 6.32 -11.16
C ALA A 103 -10.63 5.18 -11.03
N PHE A 104 -11.74 5.43 -10.32
CA PHE A 104 -12.82 4.45 -10.20
C PHE A 104 -13.50 4.16 -11.54
N ALA A 105 -13.74 5.18 -12.38
CA ALA A 105 -14.27 4.99 -13.73
C ALA A 105 -13.35 4.15 -14.62
N MET A 106 -12.03 4.39 -14.56
CA MET A 106 -11.04 3.58 -15.29
C MET A 106 -10.97 2.15 -14.76
N ALA A 107 -10.99 1.97 -13.44
CA ALA A 107 -10.99 0.66 -12.81
C ALA A 107 -12.22 -0.18 -13.23
N GLU A 108 -13.41 0.41 -13.29
CA GLU A 108 -14.61 -0.24 -13.81
C GLU A 108 -14.48 -0.60 -15.29
N LYS A 109 -14.00 0.36 -16.11
CA LYS A 109 -13.78 0.16 -17.55
C LYS A 109 -12.84 -1.02 -17.83
N TYR A 110 -11.75 -1.14 -17.08
CA TYR A 110 -10.72 -2.16 -17.27
C TYR A 110 -10.88 -3.38 -16.36
N LYS A 111 -11.95 -3.45 -15.55
CA LYS A 111 -12.27 -4.54 -14.61
C LYS A 111 -11.17 -4.77 -13.57
N ILE A 112 -10.60 -3.69 -13.07
CA ILE A 112 -9.57 -3.69 -12.02
C ILE A 112 -10.23 -3.35 -10.68
N HIS A 113 -9.88 -4.08 -9.65
CA HIS A 113 -10.37 -3.84 -8.28
C HIS A 113 -9.46 -2.88 -7.53
N ILE A 114 -10.07 -1.98 -6.75
CA ILE A 114 -9.36 -0.98 -5.93
C ILE A 114 -9.45 -1.35 -4.45
N LEU A 115 -8.31 -1.51 -3.79
CA LEU A 115 -8.16 -1.32 -2.36
C LEU A 115 -7.85 0.15 -2.12
N LEU A 116 -8.85 0.90 -1.63
CA LEU A 116 -8.67 2.32 -1.30
C LEU A 116 -8.02 2.45 0.06
N ASP A 117 -6.82 3.04 0.10
CA ASP A 117 -6.00 3.11 1.30
C ASP A 117 -5.95 4.53 1.87
N LEU A 118 -6.43 4.71 3.11
CA LEU A 118 -6.22 5.95 3.85
C LEU A 118 -4.76 6.03 4.33
N HIS A 119 -3.90 6.43 3.40
CA HIS A 119 -2.44 6.41 3.54
C HIS A 119 -1.88 7.49 4.46
N ALA A 120 -2.58 8.63 4.55
CA ALA A 120 -2.17 9.76 5.37
C ALA A 120 -3.35 10.26 6.21
N LEU A 121 -3.22 10.18 7.54
CA LEU A 121 -4.20 10.67 8.51
C LEU A 121 -3.89 12.12 8.90
N LYS A 122 -4.93 12.86 9.30
CA LYS A 122 -4.74 14.20 9.88
C LYS A 122 -3.91 14.12 11.14
N GLY A 123 -2.88 14.94 11.23
CA GLY A 123 -1.91 14.90 12.32
C GLY A 123 -0.85 13.81 12.20
N SER A 124 -0.76 13.12 11.06
CA SER A 124 0.21 12.06 10.76
C SER A 124 0.18 10.87 11.73
N GLN A 125 0.03 9.67 11.23
CA GLN A 125 0.02 8.43 12.02
C GLN A 125 1.41 7.90 12.37
N ASN A 126 2.45 8.34 11.67
CA ASN A 126 3.81 7.83 11.87
C ASN A 126 4.92 8.89 11.80
N GLY A 127 4.63 10.12 11.35
CA GLY A 127 5.59 11.23 11.26
C GLY A 127 6.57 11.13 10.10
N THR A 128 6.30 10.28 9.10
CA THR A 128 7.16 10.09 7.93
C THR A 128 6.64 10.84 6.70
N THR A 129 7.41 10.86 5.60
CA THR A 129 7.08 11.58 4.36
C THR A 129 5.76 11.13 3.75
N HIS A 130 5.51 9.81 3.73
CA HIS A 130 4.33 9.21 3.12
C HIS A 130 3.03 9.42 3.92
N SER A 131 3.10 9.88 5.16
CA SER A 131 1.91 10.30 5.92
C SER A 131 1.46 11.73 5.62
N GLY A 132 1.92 12.32 4.52
CA GLY A 132 1.60 13.67 4.05
C GLY A 132 2.38 14.78 4.74
N LYS A 133 2.83 14.57 5.98
CA LYS A 133 3.59 15.55 6.78
C LYS A 133 4.60 14.87 7.69
N ILE A 134 5.87 15.26 7.56
CA ILE A 134 6.94 14.84 8.47
C ILE A 134 6.80 15.50 9.83
N GLY A 135 7.20 14.80 10.89
CA GLY A 135 7.39 15.35 12.22
C GLY A 135 6.58 14.65 13.30
N LEU A 136 5.75 15.38 14.03
CA LEU A 136 5.01 14.87 15.17
C LEU A 136 3.91 13.89 14.75
N VAL A 137 3.70 12.88 15.59
CA VAL A 137 2.62 11.90 15.46
C VAL A 137 1.45 12.36 16.32
N GLU A 138 0.47 13.00 15.71
CA GLU A 138 -0.65 13.66 16.41
C GLU A 138 -2.03 13.14 15.98
N TRP A 139 -2.13 12.11 15.14
CA TRP A 139 -3.37 11.58 14.56
C TRP A 139 -4.48 11.33 15.61
N ARG A 140 -4.11 10.99 16.85
CA ARG A 140 -5.07 10.76 17.94
C ARG A 140 -5.90 12.00 18.31
N ARG A 141 -5.38 13.20 18.06
CA ARG A 141 -6.14 14.45 18.25
C ARG A 141 -7.20 14.64 17.18
N TYR A 142 -7.03 13.97 16.04
CA TYR A 142 -7.84 14.08 14.83
C TYR A 142 -8.44 12.73 14.45
N GLU A 143 -8.66 11.86 15.45
CA GLU A 143 -9.21 10.50 15.21
C GLU A 143 -10.58 10.58 14.53
N GLN A 144 -11.44 11.53 14.96
CA GLN A 144 -12.76 11.73 14.35
C GLN A 144 -12.66 12.19 12.89
N ASP A 145 -11.73 13.11 12.57
CA ASP A 145 -11.50 13.55 11.18
C ASP A 145 -11.14 12.35 10.27
N SER A 146 -10.37 11.40 10.80
CA SER A 146 -10.00 10.18 10.05
C SER A 146 -11.17 9.23 9.88
N LEU A 147 -12.01 9.06 10.92
CA LEU A 147 -13.26 8.28 10.83
C LEU A 147 -14.24 8.90 9.85
N ASP A 148 -14.35 10.22 9.83
CA ASP A 148 -15.21 10.95 8.89
C ASP A 148 -14.67 10.82 7.46
N ALA A 149 -13.35 10.91 7.25
CA ALA A 149 -12.73 10.74 5.94
C ALA A 149 -13.03 9.35 5.35
N ILE A 150 -12.82 8.25 6.11
CA ILE A 150 -13.12 6.90 5.62
C ILE A 150 -14.63 6.71 5.37
N LYS A 151 -15.48 7.32 6.20
CA LYS A 151 -16.93 7.27 6.00
C LYS A 151 -17.34 7.96 4.71
N GLN A 152 -16.81 9.14 4.42
CA GLN A 152 -17.11 9.88 3.19
C GLN A 152 -16.61 9.13 1.94
N LEU A 153 -15.39 8.58 2.00
CA LEU A 153 -14.85 7.72 0.94
C LEU A 153 -15.74 6.49 0.70
N ALA A 154 -16.16 5.82 1.78
CA ALA A 154 -17.06 4.69 1.71
C ALA A 154 -18.42 5.05 1.10
N LEU A 155 -19.04 6.13 1.54
CA LEU A 155 -20.33 6.61 1.01
C LEU A 155 -20.26 6.95 -0.48
N ARG A 156 -19.13 7.54 -0.93
CA ARG A 156 -18.94 7.92 -2.33
C ARG A 156 -18.77 6.71 -3.25
N TYR A 157 -18.01 5.70 -2.84
CA TYR A 157 -17.60 4.60 -3.72
C TYR A 157 -18.24 3.26 -3.40
N ARG A 158 -19.10 3.13 -2.36
CA ARG A 158 -19.75 1.86 -1.97
C ARG A 158 -20.50 1.17 -3.09
N ASP A 159 -20.96 1.94 -4.07
CA ASP A 159 -21.77 1.44 -5.17
C ASP A 159 -20.95 1.10 -6.42
N SER A 160 -19.67 1.43 -6.43
CA SER A 160 -18.73 1.07 -7.50
C SER A 160 -18.42 -0.42 -7.47
N SER A 161 -18.48 -1.05 -8.65
CA SER A 161 -18.05 -2.44 -8.83
C SER A 161 -16.54 -2.63 -8.67
N ALA A 162 -15.76 -1.55 -8.79
CA ALA A 162 -14.33 -1.56 -8.62
C ALA A 162 -13.90 -1.57 -7.14
N LEU A 163 -14.74 -1.12 -6.19
CA LEU A 163 -14.34 -1.06 -4.78
C LEU A 163 -14.24 -2.47 -4.18
N TRP A 164 -13.02 -2.93 -3.98
CA TRP A 164 -12.74 -4.21 -3.31
C TRP A 164 -12.69 -4.08 -1.79
N GLY A 165 -12.10 -3.01 -1.29
CA GLY A 165 -11.98 -2.77 0.15
C GLY A 165 -11.52 -1.36 0.47
N ILE A 166 -11.57 -1.02 1.76
CA ILE A 166 -11.02 0.22 2.32
C ILE A 166 -10.04 -0.16 3.42
N GLU A 167 -8.81 0.33 3.28
CA GLU A 167 -7.79 0.27 4.30
C GLU A 167 -7.87 1.55 5.15
N ILE A 168 -7.99 1.35 6.47
CA ILE A 168 -8.37 2.42 7.39
C ILE A 168 -7.19 3.26 7.89
N ILE A 169 -5.98 2.79 7.72
CA ILE A 169 -4.74 3.46 8.14
C ILE A 169 -3.54 2.73 7.54
N ASN A 170 -2.55 3.48 7.08
CA ASN A 170 -1.26 2.96 6.61
C ASN A 170 -0.16 3.14 7.64
N GLU A 171 0.62 2.10 7.92
CA GLU A 171 1.86 2.09 8.71
C GLU A 171 1.83 2.92 10.00
N PRO A 172 0.88 2.67 10.91
CA PRO A 172 0.79 3.46 12.14
C PRO A 172 1.95 3.17 13.08
N ARG A 173 2.43 4.20 13.76
CA ARG A 173 3.41 4.05 14.83
C ARG A 173 2.76 3.39 16.05
N ILE A 174 3.21 2.17 16.39
CA ILE A 174 2.64 1.39 17.50
C ILE A 174 3.10 1.91 18.86
N ILE A 175 4.38 2.28 18.98
CA ILE A 175 4.97 2.71 20.27
C ILE A 175 4.20 3.90 20.84
N GLY A 176 3.62 3.71 22.00
CA GLY A 176 2.76 4.70 22.69
C GLY A 176 1.34 4.81 22.13
N ASN A 177 0.96 4.03 21.11
CA ASN A 177 -0.35 4.12 20.44
C ASN A 177 -1.14 2.80 20.38
N TYR A 178 -0.62 1.69 20.87
CA TYR A 178 -1.23 0.37 20.67
C TYR A 178 -2.72 0.30 21.05
N ILE A 179 -3.07 0.74 22.26
CA ILE A 179 -4.47 0.72 22.75
C ILE A 179 -5.36 1.67 21.93
N ALA A 180 -4.82 2.85 21.57
CA ALA A 180 -5.54 3.79 20.72
C ALA A 180 -5.80 3.21 19.32
N LEU A 181 -4.83 2.49 18.75
CA LEU A 181 -4.98 1.81 17.46
C LEU A 181 -6.05 0.71 17.51
N LEU A 182 -6.07 -0.11 18.56
CA LEU A 182 -7.12 -1.14 18.71
C LEU A 182 -8.51 -0.52 18.77
N ARG A 183 -8.68 0.60 19.50
CA ARG A 183 -9.94 1.34 19.57
C ARG A 183 -10.29 1.91 18.19
N TYR A 184 -9.37 2.61 17.55
CA TYR A 184 -9.57 3.19 16.23
C TYR A 184 -9.97 2.11 15.19
N TYR A 185 -9.35 0.94 15.19
CA TYR A 185 -9.71 -0.17 14.29
C TYR A 185 -11.14 -0.64 14.51
N HIS A 186 -11.55 -0.78 15.76
CA HIS A 186 -12.93 -1.14 16.10
C HIS A 186 -13.94 -0.08 15.65
N ASP A 187 -13.65 1.19 15.89
CA ASP A 187 -14.52 2.30 15.56
C ASP A 187 -14.61 2.50 14.04
N ALA A 188 -13.49 2.46 13.34
CA ALA A 188 -13.42 2.49 11.88
C ALA A 188 -14.19 1.32 11.24
N TYR A 189 -14.02 0.10 11.75
CA TYR A 189 -14.81 -1.05 11.30
C TYR A 189 -16.30 -0.85 11.53
N THR A 190 -16.67 -0.30 12.69
CA THR A 190 -18.08 -0.02 13.01
C THR A 190 -18.68 1.01 12.06
N VAL A 191 -17.95 2.06 11.73
CA VAL A 191 -18.34 3.07 10.74
C VAL A 191 -18.51 2.42 9.37
N LEU A 192 -17.50 1.68 8.89
CA LEU A 192 -17.51 1.10 7.54
C LEU A 192 -18.61 0.05 7.35
N ARG A 193 -18.84 -0.85 8.32
CA ARG A 193 -19.90 -1.84 8.22
C ARG A 193 -21.32 -1.23 8.17
N GLY A 194 -21.47 0.01 8.65
CA GLY A 194 -22.73 0.77 8.60
C GLY A 194 -23.03 1.36 7.22
N VAL A 195 -22.02 1.47 6.34
CA VAL A 195 -22.12 2.15 5.04
C VAL A 195 -21.73 1.30 3.84
N LEU A 196 -20.77 0.38 3.99
CA LEU A 196 -20.29 -0.47 2.90
C LEU A 196 -21.29 -1.58 2.55
N ARG A 197 -21.26 -2.01 1.31
CA ARG A 197 -21.99 -3.22 0.88
C ARG A 197 -21.42 -4.48 1.53
N PRO A 198 -22.26 -5.48 1.80
CA PRO A 198 -21.76 -6.81 2.19
C PRO A 198 -20.75 -7.35 1.18
N GLY A 199 -19.67 -7.93 1.68
CA GLY A 199 -18.59 -8.46 0.85
C GLY A 199 -17.44 -7.49 0.60
N THR A 200 -17.60 -6.18 0.81
CA THR A 200 -16.49 -5.21 0.73
C THR A 200 -15.59 -5.36 1.96
N TYR A 201 -14.29 -5.45 1.74
CA TYR A 201 -13.31 -5.64 2.80
C TYR A 201 -13.05 -4.36 3.60
N THR A 202 -12.95 -4.51 4.93
CA THR A 202 -12.26 -3.53 5.79
C THR A 202 -10.86 -4.06 6.03
N VAL A 203 -9.84 -3.25 5.73
CA VAL A 203 -8.43 -3.62 5.89
C VAL A 203 -7.80 -2.75 6.97
N PHE A 204 -7.06 -3.36 7.88
CA PHE A 204 -6.29 -2.65 8.91
C PHE A 204 -4.84 -3.11 8.89
N GLN A 205 -3.93 -2.22 9.20
CA GLN A 205 -2.49 -2.45 9.09
C GLN A 205 -1.88 -2.83 10.44
N ASP A 206 -0.89 -3.73 10.42
CA ASP A 206 -0.28 -4.34 11.61
C ASP A 206 0.85 -3.55 12.26
N GLY A 207 1.24 -2.39 11.69
CA GLY A 207 2.36 -1.59 12.17
C GLY A 207 3.69 -2.35 12.22
N PHE A 208 3.91 -3.29 11.30
CA PHE A 208 5.07 -4.18 11.19
C PHE A 208 5.19 -5.25 12.30
N VAL A 209 4.13 -5.50 13.06
CA VAL A 209 4.13 -6.53 14.12
C VAL A 209 2.89 -7.43 14.00
N PRO A 210 2.81 -8.26 12.93
CA PRO A 210 1.60 -9.00 12.56
C PRO A 210 1.05 -9.89 13.69
N LEU A 211 1.90 -10.50 14.49
CA LEU A 211 1.46 -11.36 15.59
C LEU A 211 0.74 -10.60 16.71
N LEU A 212 1.10 -9.32 16.92
CA LEU A 212 0.49 -8.49 17.95
C LEU A 212 -0.96 -8.12 17.62
N PHE A 213 -1.27 -7.94 16.32
CA PHE A 213 -2.59 -7.55 15.84
C PHE A 213 -3.41 -8.73 15.30
N SER A 214 -2.85 -9.93 15.29
CA SER A 214 -3.57 -11.12 14.84
C SER A 214 -4.78 -11.40 15.73
N GLY A 215 -5.99 -11.23 15.17
CA GLY A 215 -7.25 -11.35 15.89
C GLY A 215 -7.72 -10.06 16.59
N ALA A 216 -7.12 -8.90 16.28
CA ALA A 216 -7.55 -7.61 16.80
C ALA A 216 -8.99 -7.25 16.40
N LEU A 217 -9.43 -7.70 15.23
CA LEU A 217 -10.81 -7.59 14.78
C LEU A 217 -11.38 -8.97 14.45
N TRP A 218 -12.59 -9.28 14.96
CA TRP A 218 -13.24 -10.55 14.71
C TRP A 218 -13.93 -10.58 13.34
N GLN A 219 -13.62 -11.60 12.57
CA GLN A 219 -14.24 -11.87 11.27
C GLN A 219 -15.75 -12.07 11.37
N ARG A 220 -16.47 -11.38 10.48
CA ARG A 220 -17.89 -11.62 10.24
C ARG A 220 -18.08 -11.94 8.75
N LYS A 221 -18.79 -13.03 8.45
CA LYS A 221 -18.98 -13.49 7.05
C LYS A 221 -19.51 -12.38 6.11
N LYS A 222 -20.43 -11.55 6.61
CA LYS A 222 -21.07 -10.49 5.82
C LYS A 222 -20.17 -9.28 5.58
N TYR A 223 -19.31 -8.96 6.54
CA TYR A 223 -18.40 -7.80 6.51
C TYR A 223 -16.98 -8.28 6.76
N PRO A 224 -16.30 -8.73 5.69
CA PRO A 224 -14.99 -9.36 5.81
C PRO A 224 -13.91 -8.37 6.23
N ILE A 225 -12.94 -8.87 6.98
CA ILE A 225 -11.82 -8.10 7.51
C ILE A 225 -10.54 -8.75 7.03
N LEU A 226 -9.58 -7.93 6.60
CA LEU A 226 -8.22 -8.34 6.31
C LEU A 226 -7.24 -7.55 7.17
N MET A 227 -6.17 -8.18 7.55
CA MET A 227 -5.01 -7.50 8.08
C MET A 227 -4.03 -7.25 6.93
N ASP A 228 -3.50 -6.04 6.84
CA ASP A 228 -2.40 -5.73 5.96
C ASP A 228 -1.07 -5.82 6.70
N THR A 229 -0.05 -6.31 6.02
CA THR A 229 1.33 -6.36 6.51
C THR A 229 2.29 -5.93 5.42
N HIS A 230 3.29 -5.15 5.80
CA HIS A 230 4.32 -4.67 4.88
C HIS A 230 5.64 -5.38 5.16
N PHE A 231 6.25 -5.92 4.12
CA PHE A 231 7.49 -6.65 4.24
C PHE A 231 8.63 -5.97 3.49
N TYR A 232 9.24 -5.01 4.16
CA TYR A 232 10.49 -4.40 3.72
C TYR A 232 11.64 -4.85 4.62
N LEU A 233 12.45 -5.75 4.12
CA LEU A 233 13.73 -6.04 4.76
C LEU A 233 14.78 -5.01 4.31
N VAL A 234 14.51 -3.75 4.59
CA VAL A 234 15.56 -2.71 4.52
C VAL A 234 16.33 -2.79 5.83
N PHE A 235 17.38 -3.63 5.86
CA PHE A 235 17.99 -3.98 7.10
C PHE A 235 19.20 -3.21 7.51
N PRO A 236 19.48 -3.31 8.83
CA PRO A 236 20.69 -2.75 9.39
C PRO A 236 21.93 -3.14 8.57
N LYS A 237 22.92 -2.27 8.52
CA LYS A 237 24.24 -2.49 7.87
C LYS A 237 24.86 -3.87 8.14
N LEU A 238 24.45 -4.54 9.22
CA LEU A 238 24.91 -5.88 9.57
C LEU A 238 24.46 -6.94 8.53
N LEU A 239 23.26 -6.83 7.98
CA LEU A 239 22.75 -7.82 7.02
C LEU A 239 23.17 -7.54 5.57
N SER A 240 23.61 -6.32 5.25
CA SER A 240 24.14 -5.99 3.92
C SER A 240 25.43 -6.75 3.58
N LYS A 241 26.12 -7.29 4.59
CA LYS A 241 27.32 -8.13 4.45
C LYS A 241 27.01 -9.60 4.15
N LEU A 242 25.75 -10.01 4.20
CA LEU A 242 25.35 -11.38 3.89
C LEU A 242 25.33 -11.61 2.38
N THR A 243 25.51 -12.88 1.97
CA THR A 243 25.22 -13.26 0.59
C THR A 243 23.72 -13.18 0.33
N PRO A 244 23.27 -12.96 -0.93
CA PRO A 244 21.83 -12.93 -1.26
C PRO A 244 21.05 -14.14 -0.74
N GLU A 245 21.65 -15.34 -0.80
CA GLU A 245 21.01 -16.58 -0.35
C GLU A 245 20.81 -16.62 1.18
N LYS A 246 21.80 -16.14 1.95
CA LYS A 246 21.67 -16.06 3.42
C LYS A 246 20.64 -15.02 3.81
N TYR A 247 20.65 -13.89 3.14
CA TYR A 247 19.68 -12.82 3.31
C TYR A 247 18.24 -13.32 3.05
N ASP A 248 18.02 -14.01 1.94
CA ASP A 248 16.73 -14.60 1.60
C ASP A 248 16.28 -15.72 2.55
N ARG A 249 17.24 -16.49 3.10
CA ARG A 249 16.91 -17.51 4.11
C ARG A 249 16.36 -16.88 5.39
N ILE A 250 16.94 -15.77 5.84
CA ILE A 250 16.43 -15.02 7.00
C ILE A 250 15.03 -14.48 6.70
N ARG A 251 14.84 -13.84 5.53
CA ARG A 251 13.52 -13.36 5.10
C ARG A 251 12.49 -14.48 5.11
N LYS A 252 12.82 -15.63 4.52
CA LYS A 252 11.92 -16.77 4.47
C LYS A 252 11.47 -17.20 5.86
N VAL A 253 12.38 -17.34 6.81
CA VAL A 253 12.03 -17.74 8.18
C VAL A 253 11.12 -16.70 8.83
N LEU A 254 11.48 -15.42 8.76
CA LEU A 254 10.73 -14.34 9.42
C LEU A 254 9.35 -14.14 8.79
N TYR A 255 9.27 -14.01 7.47
CA TYR A 255 8.03 -13.64 6.79
C TYR A 255 7.07 -14.81 6.63
N SER A 256 7.57 -15.96 6.14
CA SER A 256 6.69 -17.13 6.04
C SER A 256 6.21 -17.61 7.42
N GLY A 257 7.06 -17.47 8.45
CA GLY A 257 6.67 -17.77 9.84
C GLY A 257 5.60 -16.80 10.36
N ALA A 258 5.80 -15.50 10.16
CA ALA A 258 4.83 -14.47 10.56
C ALA A 258 3.48 -14.67 9.83
N ILE A 259 3.51 -14.86 8.50
CA ILE A 259 2.29 -15.12 7.71
C ILE A 259 1.60 -16.41 8.16
N LEU A 260 2.35 -17.49 8.36
CA LEU A 260 1.80 -18.77 8.80
C LEU A 260 1.06 -18.63 10.13
N LEU A 261 1.71 -18.07 11.13
CA LEU A 261 1.15 -17.91 12.48
C LEU A 261 -0.04 -16.96 12.51
N THR A 262 0.04 -15.87 11.74
CA THR A 262 -1.03 -14.87 11.67
C THR A 262 -2.24 -15.38 10.91
N SER A 263 -2.04 -16.04 9.76
CA SER A 263 -3.12 -16.49 8.86
C SER A 263 -4.09 -17.49 9.48
N TRP A 264 -3.71 -18.13 10.57
CA TRP A 264 -4.60 -19.03 11.32
C TRP A 264 -5.72 -18.29 12.06
N ARG A 265 -5.46 -17.05 12.48
CA ARG A 265 -6.40 -16.23 13.25
C ARG A 265 -7.01 -15.12 12.42
N GLN A 266 -6.23 -14.56 11.48
CA GLN A 266 -6.61 -13.39 10.71
C GLN A 266 -6.20 -13.57 9.26
N PRO A 267 -7.15 -13.58 8.30
CA PRO A 267 -6.81 -13.50 6.89
C PRO A 267 -6.05 -12.20 6.62
N LEU A 268 -5.03 -12.28 5.77
CA LEU A 268 -4.13 -11.14 5.52
C LEU A 268 -3.78 -10.98 4.04
N ILE A 269 -3.38 -9.77 3.73
CA ILE A 269 -2.70 -9.38 2.50
C ILE A 269 -1.28 -8.91 2.82
N VAL A 270 -0.44 -8.84 1.80
CA VAL A 270 0.82 -8.11 1.82
C VAL A 270 0.61 -6.84 1.00
N GLY A 271 0.23 -5.74 1.67
CA GLY A 271 -0.14 -4.48 1.01
C GLY A 271 1.03 -3.76 0.38
N GLU A 272 2.23 -3.99 0.92
CA GLU A 272 3.44 -3.47 0.28
C GLU A 272 4.59 -4.47 0.36
N TRP A 273 5.24 -4.68 -0.78
CA TRP A 273 6.48 -5.42 -0.92
C TRP A 273 7.19 -5.02 -2.21
N SER A 274 8.49 -5.27 -2.30
CA SER A 274 9.26 -4.97 -3.51
C SER A 274 10.51 -5.84 -3.62
N SER A 275 11.18 -5.77 -4.77
CA SER A 275 12.43 -6.50 -5.02
C SER A 275 13.67 -5.89 -4.35
N VAL A 276 13.48 -4.99 -3.39
CA VAL A 276 14.57 -4.27 -2.74
C VAL A 276 15.64 -5.19 -2.18
N LEU A 277 16.86 -4.93 -2.59
CA LEU A 277 18.09 -5.51 -2.06
C LEU A 277 19.00 -4.40 -1.52
N PRO A 278 19.84 -4.69 -0.52
CA PRO A 278 20.88 -3.76 -0.08
C PRO A 278 21.72 -3.29 -1.27
N ARG A 279 22.01 -1.98 -1.34
CA ARG A 279 22.78 -1.40 -2.45
C ARG A 279 24.14 -2.05 -2.62
N GLU A 280 24.75 -2.47 -1.53
CA GLU A 280 26.04 -3.15 -1.50
C GLU A 280 26.02 -4.47 -2.27
N MET A 281 24.88 -5.16 -2.32
CA MET A 281 24.72 -6.41 -3.09
C MET A 281 24.64 -6.17 -4.60
N LEU A 282 24.25 -4.97 -5.01
CA LEU A 282 24.09 -4.58 -6.41
C LEU A 282 25.28 -3.74 -6.92
N HIS A 283 26.14 -3.28 -6.01
CA HIS A 283 27.25 -2.40 -6.36
C HIS A 283 28.22 -3.08 -7.33
N ASN A 284 28.60 -2.36 -8.38
CA ASN A 284 29.50 -2.80 -9.44
C ASN A 284 29.06 -4.04 -10.24
N LYS A 285 27.76 -4.41 -10.20
CA LYS A 285 27.24 -5.49 -11.03
C LYS A 285 26.78 -4.98 -12.41
N PRO A 286 26.98 -5.79 -13.46
CA PRO A 286 26.35 -5.52 -14.75
C PRO A 286 24.82 -5.45 -14.61
N LYS A 287 24.16 -4.60 -15.40
CA LYS A 287 22.69 -4.45 -15.34
C LYS A 287 21.94 -5.78 -15.51
N ALA A 288 22.40 -6.65 -16.41
CA ALA A 288 21.79 -7.97 -16.60
C ALA A 288 21.84 -8.83 -15.33
N GLU A 289 22.95 -8.81 -14.58
CA GLU A 289 23.09 -9.51 -13.31
C GLU A 289 22.21 -8.88 -12.21
N GLU A 290 22.14 -7.54 -12.16
CA GLU A 290 21.24 -6.82 -11.27
C GLU A 290 19.79 -7.26 -11.50
N TYR A 291 19.28 -7.22 -12.73
CA TYR A 291 17.92 -7.64 -13.06
C TYR A 291 17.67 -9.12 -12.75
N ALA A 292 18.62 -10.00 -13.03
CA ALA A 292 18.51 -11.42 -12.67
C ALA A 292 18.39 -11.62 -11.14
N MET A 293 19.12 -10.87 -10.34
CA MET A 293 19.04 -10.90 -8.87
C MET A 293 17.68 -10.37 -8.38
N LEU A 294 17.15 -9.28 -8.97
CA LEU A 294 15.83 -8.74 -8.65
C LEU A 294 14.75 -9.75 -8.99
N GLY A 295 14.76 -10.34 -10.17
CA GLY A 295 13.79 -11.37 -10.59
C GLY A 295 13.81 -12.59 -9.66
N ALA A 296 14.99 -13.11 -9.33
CA ALA A 296 15.13 -14.20 -8.38
C ALA A 296 14.59 -13.84 -6.98
N THR A 297 14.76 -12.60 -6.55
CA THR A 297 14.23 -12.10 -5.28
C THR A 297 12.71 -12.03 -5.30
N ILE A 298 12.12 -11.55 -6.39
CA ILE A 298 10.66 -11.49 -6.59
C ILE A 298 10.06 -12.90 -6.51
N GLU A 299 10.60 -13.85 -7.26
CA GLU A 299 10.11 -15.23 -7.28
C GLU A 299 10.20 -15.90 -5.90
N ARG A 300 11.25 -15.63 -5.14
CA ARG A 300 11.36 -16.12 -3.76
C ARG A 300 10.33 -15.50 -2.84
N GLN A 301 10.07 -14.19 -2.94
CA GLN A 301 9.06 -13.51 -2.14
C GLN A 301 7.63 -13.96 -2.51
N ARG A 302 7.32 -14.14 -3.80
CA ARG A 302 6.05 -14.71 -4.26
C ARG A 302 5.74 -16.04 -3.57
N ARG A 303 6.76 -16.92 -3.44
CA ARG A 303 6.64 -18.18 -2.70
C ARG A 303 6.47 -17.99 -1.20
N MET A 304 7.11 -16.99 -0.60
CA MET A 304 6.97 -16.70 0.84
C MET A 304 5.56 -16.23 1.18
N TYR A 305 4.91 -15.51 0.28
CA TYR A 305 3.61 -14.87 0.49
C TYR A 305 2.40 -15.71 0.02
N HIS A 306 2.60 -16.95 -0.39
CA HIS A 306 1.55 -17.81 -0.98
C HIS A 306 0.32 -18.03 -0.08
N ARG A 307 0.44 -17.83 1.23
CA ARG A 307 -0.68 -17.94 2.21
C ARG A 307 -1.45 -16.63 2.39
N ALA A 308 -0.92 -15.51 1.94
CA ALA A 308 -1.67 -14.26 1.87
C ALA A 308 -2.75 -14.36 0.79
N ILE A 309 -3.89 -13.71 1.00
CA ILE A 309 -4.98 -13.65 0.02
C ILE A 309 -4.54 -12.90 -1.24
N GLY A 310 -3.71 -11.88 -1.05
CA GLY A 310 -3.14 -11.09 -2.13
C GLY A 310 -1.88 -10.37 -1.69
N ARG A 311 -1.19 -9.81 -2.65
CA ARG A 311 0.00 -8.99 -2.42
C ARG A 311 0.05 -7.85 -3.42
N PHE A 312 0.50 -6.67 -3.01
CA PHE A 312 0.60 -5.48 -3.84
C PHE A 312 2.04 -5.01 -3.93
N TYR A 313 2.59 -4.99 -5.15
CA TYR A 313 3.96 -4.55 -5.37
C TYR A 313 4.08 -3.03 -5.16
N TRP A 314 5.07 -2.59 -4.40
CA TRP A 314 5.40 -1.18 -4.26
C TRP A 314 6.58 -0.84 -5.15
N ASN A 315 6.40 -0.15 -6.25
CA ASN A 315 5.25 0.57 -6.73
C ASN A 315 5.00 0.25 -8.21
N TYR A 316 3.85 0.66 -8.77
CA TYR A 316 3.57 0.49 -10.20
C TYR A 316 4.62 1.19 -11.06
N LYS A 317 4.85 2.49 -10.84
CA LYS A 317 5.90 3.26 -11.51
C LYS A 317 6.46 4.38 -10.62
N THR A 318 7.71 4.75 -10.89
CA THR A 318 8.43 5.88 -10.31
C THR A 318 9.20 6.59 -11.44
N GLU A 319 9.73 7.80 -11.21
CA GLU A 319 10.66 8.42 -12.17
C GLU A 319 11.94 7.60 -12.35
N GLY A 320 12.38 6.92 -11.29
CA GLY A 320 13.50 5.98 -11.34
C GLY A 320 13.10 4.62 -11.90
N LEU A 321 14.06 3.93 -12.50
CA LEU A 321 13.92 2.53 -12.92
C LEU A 321 14.39 1.59 -11.81
N GLY A 322 14.06 0.30 -11.93
CA GLY A 322 14.59 -0.75 -11.06
C GLY A 322 13.61 -1.22 -10.00
N MET A 323 14.13 -1.54 -8.80
CA MET A 323 13.46 -2.36 -7.79
C MET A 323 12.12 -1.84 -7.25
N TYR A 324 11.77 -0.57 -7.48
CA TYR A 324 10.50 0.03 -7.09
C TYR A 324 9.59 0.38 -8.27
N ASN A 325 9.93 -0.06 -9.49
CA ASN A 325 9.16 0.24 -10.70
C ASN A 325 8.71 -1.06 -11.35
N TYR A 326 7.52 -1.54 -10.97
CA TYR A 326 6.94 -2.79 -11.44
C TYR A 326 6.83 -2.83 -12.96
N ARG A 327 6.31 -1.75 -13.56
CA ARG A 327 6.16 -1.63 -15.01
C ARG A 327 7.51 -1.83 -15.72
N SER A 328 8.55 -1.16 -15.27
CA SER A 328 9.90 -1.31 -15.82
C SER A 328 10.43 -2.74 -15.69
N LEU A 329 10.17 -3.41 -14.56
CA LEU A 329 10.61 -4.80 -14.33
C LEU A 329 9.88 -5.80 -15.24
N VAL A 330 8.62 -5.55 -15.56
CA VAL A 330 7.86 -6.34 -16.53
C VAL A 330 8.37 -6.08 -17.96
N GLU A 331 8.51 -4.81 -18.36
CA GLU A 331 8.99 -4.41 -19.69
C GLU A 331 10.42 -4.89 -19.98
N THR A 332 11.25 -5.07 -18.97
CA THR A 332 12.60 -5.66 -19.09
C THR A 332 12.62 -7.19 -19.02
N GLY A 333 11.47 -7.85 -18.87
CA GLY A 333 11.40 -9.30 -18.69
C GLY A 333 11.94 -9.81 -17.35
N THR A 334 12.13 -8.93 -16.37
CA THR A 334 12.59 -9.29 -15.03
C THR A 334 11.46 -9.95 -14.21
N ILE A 335 10.24 -9.57 -14.48
CA ILE A 335 9.01 -10.14 -13.91
C ILE A 335 8.17 -10.74 -15.04
N ASN A 336 7.73 -11.97 -14.86
CA ASN A 336 6.69 -12.58 -15.69
C ASN A 336 5.33 -12.33 -15.01
N THR A 337 4.38 -11.74 -15.74
CA THR A 337 3.00 -11.50 -15.32
C THR A 337 2.10 -12.67 -15.67
#